data_60f0ce51c4e16d335239a14a7389d570
#
_entry.id   60f0ce51c4e16d335239a14a7389d570
#
_cell.length_a   1.000
_cell.length_b   1.000
_cell.length_c   1.000
_cell.angle_alpha   90.00
_cell.angle_beta   90.00
_cell.angle_gamma   90.00
#
_symmetry.space_group_name_H-M   'P 1'
#
loop_
_entity.id
_entity.type
_entity.pdbx_description
1 polymer ?
#
loop_
_entity_poly.entity_id
_entity_poly.type
_entity_poly.pdbx_seq_one_letter_code
_entity_poly.pdbx_strand_id
1 'polypeptide(L)'
;MAKKKDAKEAIDDEFSFFDKVKTLDKYVDAGYEMEDYGTIDSGSYALNAALSGDIFGGFNLNKLVMAAGLKGSGKSFIGKFHYAKQLIDKGYFIYYYDSENECTEKDLINKFGFIPHHFKLIPINTIEFLTESVMGLITQFEEDKGASYKNKRKVAIVIDSQGMLTTEKTKEDVAKGSNKQDMTGAKLLKRFYKLVTVRLGRLGIPAYITNH
;
A
#
# COMPACT_ATOMS: atom_id res chain seq x y z
N MET A 1 -2.63 -39.23 33.33
CA MET A 1 -2.65 -37.73 33.42
C MET A 1 -1.24 -37.11 33.61
N ALA A 2 -0.28 -37.76 34.22
CA ALA A 2 1.10 -37.27 34.40
C ALA A 2 1.82 -36.96 33.07
N LYS A 3 1.89 -37.90 32.11
CA LYS A 3 2.59 -37.72 30.84
C LYS A 3 2.16 -36.50 29.98
N LYS A 4 0.95 -35.97 30.13
CA LYS A 4 0.51 -34.75 29.44
C LYS A 4 1.00 -33.46 30.12
N LYS A 5 1.30 -33.51 31.40
CA LYS A 5 1.83 -32.39 32.17
C LYS A 5 3.31 -32.19 31.88
N ASP A 6 4.06 -33.29 31.85
CA ASP A 6 5.51 -33.28 31.56
C ASP A 6 5.81 -32.78 30.11
N ALA A 7 4.97 -33.11 29.13
CA ALA A 7 5.10 -32.66 27.75
C ALA A 7 4.81 -31.15 27.59
N LYS A 8 3.87 -30.61 28.38
CA LYS A 8 3.53 -29.19 28.33
C LYS A 8 4.61 -28.34 29.02
N GLU A 9 5.14 -28.80 30.15
CA GLU A 9 6.28 -28.17 30.84
C GLU A 9 7.53 -28.18 29.97
N ALA A 10 7.83 -29.26 29.23
CA ALA A 10 8.97 -29.32 28.33
C ALA A 10 8.84 -28.37 27.13
N ILE A 11 7.62 -28.20 26.59
CA ILE A 11 7.35 -27.23 25.50
C ILE A 11 7.48 -25.81 26.03
N ASP A 12 6.96 -25.50 27.19
CA ASP A 12 7.06 -24.18 27.82
C ASP A 12 8.53 -23.81 28.13
N ASP A 13 9.36 -24.79 28.49
CA ASP A 13 10.81 -24.58 28.75
C ASP A 13 11.60 -24.38 27.45
N GLU A 14 11.26 -25.06 26.38
CA GLU A 14 11.87 -24.89 25.06
C GLU A 14 11.56 -23.52 24.44
N PHE A 15 10.33 -23.03 24.60
CA PHE A 15 9.94 -21.68 24.18
C PHE A 15 10.48 -20.58 25.08
N SER A 16 10.65 -20.81 26.38
CA SER A 16 11.25 -19.84 27.31
C SER A 16 12.72 -19.50 27.00
N PHE A 17 13.40 -20.35 26.23
CA PHE A 17 14.74 -20.04 25.72
C PHE A 17 14.71 -18.86 24.74
N PHE A 18 13.69 -18.75 23.90
CA PHE A 18 13.58 -17.65 22.93
C PHE A 18 13.24 -16.32 23.61
N ASP A 19 12.51 -16.33 24.72
CA ASP A 19 12.24 -15.13 25.52
C ASP A 19 13.49 -14.57 26.20
N LYS A 20 14.53 -15.41 26.36
CA LYS A 20 15.82 -15.02 26.99
C LYS A 20 16.83 -14.46 25.99
N VAL A 21 16.55 -14.44 24.71
CA VAL A 21 17.45 -13.91 23.67
C VAL A 21 17.41 -12.38 23.66
N LYS A 22 18.14 -11.77 24.59
CA LYS A 22 18.24 -10.29 24.78
C LYS A 22 18.60 -9.48 23.54
N THR A 23 19.13 -10.11 22.49
CA THR A 23 19.40 -9.47 21.21
C THR A 23 18.14 -9.14 20.41
N LEU A 24 17.05 -9.86 20.66
CA LEU A 24 15.75 -9.56 20.01
C LEU A 24 15.10 -8.32 20.63
N ASP A 25 15.28 -8.05 21.93
CA ASP A 25 14.69 -6.90 22.62
C ASP A 25 15.17 -5.55 22.04
N LYS A 26 16.34 -5.52 21.42
CA LYS A 26 16.84 -4.32 20.72
C LYS A 26 16.13 -4.02 19.40
N TYR A 27 15.51 -5.01 18.80
CA TYR A 27 14.90 -4.93 17.48
C TYR A 27 13.38 -5.09 17.50
N VAL A 28 12.84 -5.61 18.59
CA VAL A 28 11.41 -5.61 18.87
C VAL A 28 11.08 -4.28 19.53
N ASP A 29 10.53 -3.37 18.75
CA ASP A 29 9.94 -2.14 19.28
C ASP A 29 8.82 -2.56 20.24
N ALA A 30 9.06 -2.43 21.55
CA ALA A 30 8.19 -2.93 22.62
C ALA A 30 6.85 -2.18 22.71
N GLY A 31 6.17 -2.01 21.63
CA GLY A 31 4.90 -1.32 21.46
C GLY A 31 4.30 -1.54 20.09
N TYR A 32 4.95 -2.35 19.25
CA TYR A 32 4.42 -2.66 17.93
C TYR A 32 3.44 -3.84 18.00
N GLU A 33 2.28 -3.60 18.60
CA GLU A 33 1.12 -4.45 18.33
C GLU A 33 0.70 -4.20 16.88
N MET A 34 0.69 -5.26 16.07
CA MET A 34 0.08 -5.20 14.73
C MET A 34 -1.43 -4.96 14.93
N GLU A 35 -1.84 -3.71 14.85
CA GLU A 35 -3.27 -3.38 14.92
C GLU A 35 -4.00 -4.05 13.74
N ASP A 36 -5.15 -4.62 14.02
CA ASP A 36 -6.06 -5.09 12.98
C ASP A 36 -6.81 -3.88 12.41
N TYR A 37 -6.43 -3.50 11.20
CA TYR A 37 -7.03 -2.38 10.48
C TYR A 37 -8.31 -2.79 9.73
N GLY A 38 -8.65 -4.09 9.74
CA GLY A 38 -9.77 -4.66 9.00
C GLY A 38 -9.52 -4.77 7.50
N THR A 39 -10.58 -5.10 6.79
CA THR A 39 -10.57 -5.32 5.34
C THR A 39 -11.68 -4.57 4.63
N ILE A 40 -11.57 -4.46 3.30
CA ILE A 40 -12.64 -4.04 2.40
C ILE A 40 -12.83 -5.08 1.30
N ASP A 41 -14.08 -5.27 0.90
CA ASP A 41 -14.49 -6.24 -0.10
C ASP A 41 -13.87 -5.94 -1.48
N SER A 42 -13.30 -6.96 -2.11
CA SER A 42 -12.77 -6.84 -3.47
C SER A 42 -13.83 -6.95 -4.57
N GLY A 43 -15.07 -7.27 -4.21
CA GLY A 43 -16.16 -7.57 -5.12
C GLY A 43 -16.17 -9.02 -5.62
N SER A 44 -15.30 -9.88 -5.09
CA SER A 44 -15.22 -11.29 -5.45
C SER A 44 -14.88 -12.14 -4.23
N TYR A 45 -15.74 -13.10 -3.88
CA TYR A 45 -15.49 -14.03 -2.78
C TYR A 45 -14.19 -14.82 -2.92
N ALA A 46 -13.86 -15.24 -4.15
CA ALA A 46 -12.61 -15.95 -4.40
C ALA A 46 -11.39 -15.06 -4.18
N LEU A 47 -11.45 -13.78 -4.61
CA LEU A 47 -10.38 -12.83 -4.40
C LEU A 47 -10.28 -12.43 -2.93
N ASN A 48 -11.39 -12.26 -2.24
CA ASN A 48 -11.42 -12.02 -0.79
C ASN A 48 -10.71 -13.13 -0.03
N ALA A 49 -11.08 -14.39 -0.30
CA ALA A 49 -10.43 -15.55 0.32
C ALA A 49 -8.92 -15.59 0.03
N ALA A 50 -8.50 -15.25 -1.19
CA ALA A 50 -7.09 -15.23 -1.56
C ALA A 50 -6.30 -14.11 -0.87
N LEU A 51 -6.93 -12.95 -0.63
CA LEU A 51 -6.28 -11.76 -0.03
C LEU A 51 -6.23 -11.80 1.50
N SER A 52 -7.28 -12.31 2.15
CA SER A 52 -7.45 -12.24 3.60
C SER A 52 -7.69 -13.58 4.29
N GLY A 53 -7.89 -14.66 3.53
CA GLY A 53 -8.30 -15.96 4.08
C GLY A 53 -9.78 -16.06 4.43
N ASP A 54 -10.56 -14.99 4.23
CA ASP A 54 -12.00 -14.91 4.51
C ASP A 54 -12.76 -14.50 3.25
N ILE A 55 -13.82 -15.23 2.90
CA ILE A 55 -14.68 -14.92 1.75
C ILE A 55 -15.42 -13.58 1.90
N PHE A 56 -15.62 -13.11 3.11
CA PHE A 56 -16.21 -11.80 3.44
C PHE A 56 -15.16 -10.73 3.77
N GLY A 57 -13.87 -11.07 3.68
CA GLY A 57 -12.75 -10.17 3.88
C GLY A 57 -12.43 -9.34 2.64
N GLY A 58 -11.17 -9.40 2.17
CA GLY A 58 -10.72 -8.71 0.96
C GLY A 58 -9.39 -7.98 1.14
N PHE A 59 -9.29 -6.74 0.69
CA PHE A 59 -8.07 -5.94 0.79
C PHE A 59 -7.81 -5.52 2.24
N ASN A 60 -6.66 -5.90 2.78
CA ASN A 60 -6.23 -5.48 4.12
C ASN A 60 -5.87 -3.99 4.15
N LEU A 61 -6.35 -3.27 5.16
CA LEU A 61 -6.21 -1.81 5.28
C LEU A 61 -4.85 -1.34 5.82
N ASN A 62 -3.91 -2.24 5.99
CA ASN A 62 -2.51 -1.93 6.33
C ASN A 62 -1.51 -2.53 5.33
N LYS A 63 -1.97 -2.91 4.16
CA LYS A 63 -1.12 -3.55 3.14
C LYS A 63 -1.07 -2.74 1.86
N LEU A 64 0.05 -2.90 1.16
CA LEU A 64 0.19 -2.51 -0.22
C LEU A 64 -0.18 -3.72 -1.08
N VAL A 65 -1.13 -3.54 -1.98
CA VAL A 65 -1.60 -4.57 -2.92
C VAL A 65 -1.23 -4.16 -4.33
N MET A 66 -0.64 -5.07 -5.09
CA MET A 66 -0.34 -4.87 -6.50
C MET A 66 -1.20 -5.77 -7.37
N ALA A 67 -1.95 -5.17 -8.27
CA ALA A 67 -2.68 -5.87 -9.33
C ALA A 67 -1.86 -5.83 -10.63
N ALA A 68 -1.28 -6.95 -11.01
CA ALA A 68 -0.53 -7.11 -12.26
C ALA A 68 -1.32 -7.95 -13.28
N GLY A 69 -1.20 -7.60 -14.55
CA GLY A 69 -1.89 -8.35 -15.61
C GLY A 69 -2.01 -7.55 -16.91
N LEU A 70 -2.53 -8.18 -17.95
CA LEU A 70 -2.67 -7.58 -19.28
C LEU A 70 -3.57 -6.33 -19.26
N LYS A 71 -3.37 -5.46 -20.24
CA LYS A 71 -4.26 -4.30 -20.47
C LYS A 71 -5.71 -4.80 -20.67
N GLY A 72 -6.67 -4.07 -20.08
CA GLY A 72 -8.10 -4.43 -20.18
C GLY A 72 -8.54 -5.55 -19.21
N SER A 73 -7.69 -6.08 -18.32
CA SER A 73 -8.07 -7.12 -17.35
C SER A 73 -8.84 -6.62 -16.13
N GLY A 74 -9.23 -5.35 -16.07
CA GLY A 74 -10.04 -4.78 -14.99
C GLY A 74 -9.26 -4.25 -13.79
N LYS A 75 -7.93 -4.20 -13.81
CA LYS A 75 -7.10 -3.72 -12.68
C LYS A 75 -7.52 -2.33 -12.19
N SER A 76 -7.58 -1.36 -13.10
CA SER A 76 -7.97 0.02 -12.80
C SER A 76 -9.44 0.12 -12.36
N PHE A 77 -10.33 -0.73 -12.90
CA PHE A 77 -11.72 -0.80 -12.45
C PHE A 77 -11.82 -1.25 -11.00
N ILE A 78 -11.13 -2.34 -10.64
CA ILE A 78 -11.07 -2.82 -9.25
C ILE A 78 -10.49 -1.73 -8.33
N GLY A 79 -9.42 -1.07 -8.76
CA GLY A 79 -8.79 0.02 -7.99
C GLY A 79 -9.73 1.22 -7.78
N LYS A 80 -10.49 1.61 -8.79
CA LYS A 80 -11.42 2.75 -8.71
C LYS A 80 -12.70 2.37 -7.96
N PHE A 81 -13.36 1.27 -8.32
CA PHE A 81 -14.69 0.93 -7.84
C PHE A 81 -14.67 0.11 -6.53
N HIS A 82 -13.89 -0.96 -6.48
CA HIS A 82 -13.87 -1.84 -5.31
C HIS A 82 -12.89 -1.41 -4.22
N TYR A 83 -11.86 -0.65 -4.56
CA TYR A 83 -10.89 -0.20 -3.57
C TYR A 83 -11.12 1.27 -3.17
N ALA A 84 -10.86 2.22 -4.06
CA ALA A 84 -10.90 3.64 -3.72
C ALA A 84 -12.29 4.11 -3.31
N LYS A 85 -13.35 3.74 -4.05
CA LYS A 85 -14.72 4.17 -3.73
C LYS A 85 -15.18 3.68 -2.37
N GLN A 86 -14.95 2.40 -2.03
CA GLN A 86 -15.33 1.88 -0.72
C GLN A 86 -14.57 2.57 0.42
N LEU A 87 -13.29 2.92 0.21
CA LEU A 87 -12.51 3.67 1.18
C LEU A 87 -13.05 5.09 1.38
N ILE A 88 -13.44 5.77 0.28
CA ILE A 88 -14.10 7.08 0.36
C ILE A 88 -15.38 6.99 1.18
N ASP A 89 -16.21 5.95 0.98
CA ASP A 89 -17.44 5.73 1.76
C ASP A 89 -17.18 5.45 3.25
N LYS A 90 -16.00 4.95 3.57
CA LYS A 90 -15.51 4.77 4.95
C LYS A 90 -14.80 6.02 5.50
N GLY A 91 -14.83 7.14 4.77
CA GLY A 91 -14.27 8.43 5.17
C GLY A 91 -12.75 8.56 4.94
N TYR A 92 -12.19 7.75 4.06
CA TYR A 92 -10.80 7.92 3.65
C TYR A 92 -10.64 9.06 2.66
N PHE A 93 -9.47 9.70 2.68
CA PHE A 93 -8.99 10.59 1.64
C PHE A 93 -8.06 9.82 0.71
N ILE A 94 -8.29 9.85 -0.60
CA ILE A 94 -7.54 9.10 -1.59
C ILE A 94 -6.54 9.99 -2.32
N TYR A 95 -5.26 9.66 -2.24
CA TYR A 95 -4.24 10.18 -3.16
C TYR A 95 -4.20 9.25 -4.38
N TYR A 96 -4.79 9.73 -5.49
CA TYR A 96 -4.86 8.97 -6.73
C TYR A 96 -3.78 9.47 -7.70
N TYR A 97 -2.74 8.68 -7.86
CA TYR A 97 -1.64 8.95 -8.78
C TYR A 97 -1.96 8.32 -10.14
N ASP A 98 -2.15 9.16 -11.15
CA ASP A 98 -2.49 8.75 -12.52
C ASP A 98 -1.29 8.98 -13.45
N SER A 99 -0.72 7.90 -13.96
CA SER A 99 0.37 7.96 -14.95
C SER A 99 -0.11 7.72 -16.39
N GLU A 100 -1.33 7.24 -16.56
CA GLU A 100 -1.91 6.93 -17.87
C GLU A 100 -2.74 8.09 -18.41
N ASN A 101 -3.07 9.05 -17.54
CA ASN A 101 -3.95 10.19 -17.86
C ASN A 101 -5.29 9.74 -18.45
N GLU A 102 -5.81 8.62 -17.93
CA GLU A 102 -7.03 7.97 -18.45
C GLU A 102 -8.32 8.57 -17.88
N CYS A 103 -8.26 9.32 -16.77
CA CYS A 103 -9.46 9.84 -16.15
C CYS A 103 -9.29 11.29 -15.68
N THR A 104 -10.42 11.99 -15.69
CA THR A 104 -10.55 13.32 -15.09
C THR A 104 -11.23 13.20 -13.73
N GLU A 105 -11.16 14.27 -12.91
CA GLU A 105 -11.92 14.33 -11.66
C GLU A 105 -13.42 14.14 -11.90
N LYS A 106 -13.96 14.68 -13.01
CA LYS A 106 -15.36 14.50 -13.40
C LYS A 106 -15.69 13.04 -13.68
N ASP A 107 -14.76 12.30 -14.30
CA ASP A 107 -14.95 10.87 -14.53
C ASP A 107 -14.98 10.08 -13.24
N LEU A 108 -14.07 10.39 -12.30
CA LEU A 108 -14.03 9.74 -10.98
C LEU A 108 -15.34 9.99 -10.22
N ILE A 109 -15.86 11.21 -10.25
CA ILE A 109 -17.12 11.57 -9.58
C ILE A 109 -18.30 10.90 -10.29
N ASN A 110 -18.45 11.09 -11.61
CA ASN A 110 -19.67 10.71 -12.31
C ASN A 110 -19.78 9.23 -12.63
N LYS A 111 -18.64 8.56 -12.93
CA LYS A 111 -18.62 7.14 -13.32
C LYS A 111 -18.35 6.21 -12.14
N PHE A 112 -17.54 6.64 -11.18
CA PHE A 112 -17.11 5.82 -10.05
C PHE A 112 -17.71 6.27 -8.72
N GLY A 113 -18.43 7.38 -8.68
CA GLY A 113 -19.11 7.89 -7.50
C GLY A 113 -18.16 8.41 -6.42
N PHE A 114 -16.99 8.93 -6.79
CA PHE A 114 -16.08 9.56 -5.84
C PHE A 114 -16.73 10.81 -5.24
N ILE A 115 -16.53 11.00 -3.95
CA ILE A 115 -17.06 12.17 -3.25
C ILE A 115 -16.08 13.33 -3.40
N PRO A 116 -16.51 14.51 -3.91
CA PRO A 116 -15.66 15.69 -3.95
C PRO A 116 -15.00 15.99 -2.61
N HIS A 117 -13.76 16.47 -2.62
CA HIS A 117 -12.94 16.75 -1.43
C HIS A 117 -12.48 15.51 -0.64
N HIS A 118 -12.83 14.29 -1.04
CA HIS A 118 -12.33 13.05 -0.48
C HIS A 118 -11.21 12.40 -1.32
N PHE A 119 -10.77 13.05 -2.38
CA PHE A 119 -9.65 12.58 -3.19
C PHE A 119 -8.87 13.72 -3.81
N LYS A 120 -7.66 13.42 -4.22
CA LYS A 120 -6.82 14.28 -5.04
C LYS A 120 -6.28 13.46 -6.20
N LEU A 121 -6.62 13.85 -7.43
CA LEU A 121 -6.06 13.29 -8.65
C LEU A 121 -4.71 13.97 -8.92
N ILE A 122 -3.65 13.19 -9.04
CA ILE A 122 -2.28 13.66 -9.18
C ILE A 122 -1.69 13.04 -10.44
N PRO A 123 -1.55 13.79 -11.53
CA PRO A 123 -0.85 13.29 -12.71
C PRO A 123 0.63 13.10 -12.39
N ILE A 124 1.14 11.92 -12.75
CA ILE A 124 2.54 11.57 -12.53
C ILE A 124 3.15 10.95 -13.78
N ASN A 125 4.46 11.10 -13.93
CA ASN A 125 5.19 10.53 -15.05
C ASN A 125 6.57 9.99 -14.68
N THR A 126 7.07 10.25 -13.45
CA THR A 126 8.38 9.75 -13.01
C THR A 126 8.33 9.06 -11.66
N ILE A 127 9.22 8.08 -11.50
CA ILE A 127 9.38 7.32 -10.27
C ILE A 127 9.90 8.22 -9.15
N GLU A 128 10.76 9.17 -9.50
CA GLU A 128 11.34 10.13 -8.56
C GLU A 128 10.23 11.01 -7.95
N PHE A 129 9.37 11.59 -8.76
CA PHE A 129 8.25 12.42 -8.28
C PHE A 129 7.26 11.62 -7.43
N LEU A 130 6.92 10.38 -7.86
CA LEU A 130 6.10 9.48 -7.05
C LEU A 130 6.74 9.24 -5.68
N THR A 131 8.05 8.92 -5.67
CA THR A 131 8.79 8.64 -4.44
C THR A 131 8.78 9.83 -3.50
N GLU A 132 9.09 11.02 -4.01
CA GLU A 132 9.10 12.26 -3.24
C GLU A 132 7.74 12.57 -2.64
N SER A 133 6.68 12.49 -3.45
CA SER A 133 5.31 12.78 -3.02
C SER A 133 4.83 11.82 -1.93
N VAL A 134 5.02 10.50 -2.11
CA VAL A 134 4.61 9.50 -1.11
C VAL A 134 5.45 9.59 0.16
N MET A 135 6.75 9.85 0.04
CA MET A 135 7.63 10.05 1.21
C MET A 135 7.27 11.31 1.97
N GLY A 136 6.93 12.39 1.29
CA GLY A 136 6.43 13.62 1.92
C GLY A 136 5.16 13.38 2.73
N LEU A 137 4.21 12.62 2.15
CA LEU A 137 2.99 12.20 2.86
C LEU A 137 3.32 11.40 4.12
N ILE A 138 4.17 10.37 4.01
CA ILE A 138 4.59 9.53 5.15
C ILE A 138 5.22 10.40 6.26
N THR A 139 6.14 11.29 5.89
CA THR A 139 6.83 12.15 6.85
C THR A 139 5.86 13.05 7.61
N GLN A 140 4.88 13.65 6.91
CA GLN A 140 3.85 14.46 7.57
C GLN A 140 3.02 13.64 8.57
N PHE A 141 2.72 12.38 8.24
CA PHE A 141 2.00 11.50 9.17
C PHE A 141 2.85 11.11 10.39
N GLU A 142 4.15 10.87 10.21
CA GLU A 142 5.07 10.53 11.31
C GLU A 142 5.33 11.72 12.23
N GLU A 143 5.36 12.94 11.70
CA GLU A 143 5.58 14.18 12.46
C GLU A 143 4.34 14.61 13.24
N ASP A 144 3.15 14.25 12.79
CA ASP A 144 1.89 14.58 13.45
C ASP A 144 1.69 13.71 14.71
N LYS A 145 2.51 14.00 15.74
CA LYS A 145 2.56 13.27 17.02
C LYS A 145 1.22 13.23 17.79
N GLY A 146 0.24 14.01 17.38
CA GLY A 146 -1.12 14.00 17.94
C GLY A 146 -2.06 13.02 17.25
N ALA A 147 -1.66 12.48 16.13
CA ALA A 147 -2.42 11.55 15.34
C ALA A 147 -2.10 10.10 15.74
N SER A 148 -2.52 9.70 16.96
CA SER A 148 -2.74 8.28 17.18
C SER A 148 -3.68 7.79 16.08
N TYR A 149 -3.30 6.73 15.36
CA TYR A 149 -4.07 6.09 14.29
C TYR A 149 -5.57 5.95 14.64
N LYS A 150 -5.89 5.62 15.87
CA LYS A 150 -7.28 5.46 16.37
C LYS A 150 -8.17 6.69 16.20
N ASN A 151 -7.59 7.85 15.93
CA ASN A 151 -8.40 9.09 16.03
C ASN A 151 -8.56 9.88 14.75
N LYS A 152 -7.88 9.58 13.56
CA LYS A 152 -7.85 10.81 12.85
C LYS A 152 -7.77 10.87 11.35
N ARG A 153 -6.82 10.43 10.67
CA ARG A 153 -6.74 10.74 9.24
C ARG A 153 -6.67 9.46 8.43
N LYS A 154 -7.81 9.01 8.00
CA LYS A 154 -7.91 7.87 7.10
C LYS A 154 -7.44 8.30 5.72
N VAL A 155 -6.28 7.83 5.31
CA VAL A 155 -5.70 8.09 3.99
C VAL A 155 -5.40 6.78 3.29
N ALA A 156 -5.57 6.75 1.98
CA ALA A 156 -5.15 5.65 1.14
C ALA A 156 -4.51 6.15 -0.16
N ILE A 157 -3.73 5.29 -0.78
CA ILE A 157 -2.99 5.59 -2.01
C ILE A 157 -3.44 4.66 -3.12
N VAL A 158 -3.67 5.23 -4.31
CA VAL A 158 -3.85 4.48 -5.56
C VAL A 158 -2.81 4.95 -6.56
N ILE A 159 -2.13 4.02 -7.22
CA ILE A 159 -1.15 4.30 -8.29
C ILE A 159 -1.60 3.55 -9.54
N ASP A 160 -2.01 4.27 -10.55
CA ASP A 160 -2.55 3.72 -11.81
C ASP A 160 -1.85 4.35 -13.01
N SER A 161 -0.81 3.74 -13.59
CA SER A 161 -0.12 2.50 -13.24
C SER A 161 1.36 2.76 -12.99
N GLN A 162 2.04 1.88 -12.25
CA GLN A 162 3.50 2.00 -12.11
C GLN A 162 4.26 1.69 -13.38
N GLY A 163 3.71 0.83 -14.26
CA GLY A 163 4.36 0.40 -15.49
C GLY A 163 4.59 1.52 -16.51
N MET A 164 3.84 2.62 -16.40
CA MET A 164 3.97 3.78 -17.29
C MET A 164 4.95 4.83 -16.78
N LEU A 165 5.48 4.66 -15.58
CA LEU A 165 6.44 5.60 -15.01
C LEU A 165 7.81 5.46 -15.68
N THR A 166 8.38 6.60 -16.03
CA THR A 166 9.76 6.72 -16.51
C THR A 166 10.68 7.27 -15.41
N THR A 167 11.94 7.51 -15.73
CA THR A 167 12.90 8.19 -14.85
C THR A 167 13.20 9.60 -15.37
N GLU A 168 13.60 10.52 -14.50
CA GLU A 168 14.03 11.86 -14.93
C GLU A 168 15.23 11.74 -15.89
N LYS A 169 16.13 10.81 -15.63
CA LYS A 169 17.27 10.52 -16.50
C LYS A 169 16.83 10.10 -17.90
N THR A 170 15.85 9.19 -18.02
CA THR A 170 15.31 8.79 -19.33
C THR A 170 14.74 9.98 -20.09
N LYS A 171 14.02 10.89 -19.41
CA LYS A 171 13.49 12.11 -20.03
C LYS A 171 14.62 13.00 -20.57
N GLU A 172 15.67 13.22 -19.77
CA GLU A 172 16.83 14.00 -20.20
C GLU A 172 17.56 13.38 -21.37
N ASP A 173 17.76 12.05 -21.36
CA ASP A 173 18.45 11.32 -22.44
C ASP A 173 17.66 11.44 -23.75
N VAL A 174 16.34 11.27 -23.69
CA VAL A 174 15.46 11.45 -24.87
C VAL A 174 15.51 12.89 -25.37
N ALA A 175 15.47 13.89 -24.49
CA ALA A 175 15.55 15.29 -24.86
C ALA A 175 16.89 15.66 -25.54
N LYS A 176 17.96 14.95 -25.20
CA LYS A 176 19.30 15.08 -25.82
C LYS A 176 19.47 14.20 -27.06
N GLY A 177 18.42 13.50 -27.52
CA GLY A 177 18.50 12.59 -28.68
C GLY A 177 19.28 11.31 -28.42
N SER A 178 19.50 10.93 -27.18
CA SER A 178 20.21 9.71 -26.81
C SER A 178 19.25 8.51 -26.80
N ASN A 179 19.58 7.43 -27.49
CA ASN A 179 18.85 6.17 -27.51
C ASN A 179 19.39 5.14 -26.49
N LYS A 180 20.11 5.59 -25.47
CA LYS A 180 20.63 4.68 -24.44
C LYS A 180 19.50 4.14 -23.60
N GLN A 181 19.43 2.80 -23.52
CA GLN A 181 18.46 2.13 -22.66
C GLN A 181 18.84 2.35 -21.20
N ASP A 182 17.98 3.05 -20.46
CA ASP A 182 18.20 3.31 -19.03
C ASP A 182 17.65 2.14 -18.17
N MET A 183 18.55 1.47 -17.45
CA MET A 183 18.23 0.38 -16.55
C MET A 183 17.96 0.85 -15.10
N THR A 184 17.89 2.18 -14.87
CA THR A 184 17.75 2.72 -13.51
C THR A 184 16.33 2.60 -12.99
N GLY A 185 15.31 2.55 -13.83
CA GLY A 185 13.90 2.48 -13.44
C GLY A 185 13.59 1.33 -12.47
N ALA A 186 14.06 0.11 -12.77
CA ALA A 186 13.87 -1.04 -11.90
C ALA A 186 14.55 -0.86 -10.51
N LYS A 187 15.72 -0.22 -10.47
CA LYS A 187 16.43 0.09 -9.22
C LYS A 187 15.68 1.12 -8.40
N LEU A 188 15.11 2.14 -9.03
CA LEU A 188 14.33 3.19 -8.39
C LEU A 188 13.02 2.63 -7.84
N LEU A 189 12.28 1.81 -8.60
CA LEU A 189 11.09 1.12 -8.10
C LEU A 189 11.41 0.21 -6.91
N LYS A 190 12.49 -0.59 -6.98
CA LYS A 190 12.92 -1.41 -5.86
C LYS A 190 13.23 -0.56 -4.61
N ARG A 191 13.88 0.60 -4.81
CA ARG A 191 14.14 1.55 -3.71
C ARG A 191 12.85 2.13 -3.15
N PHE A 192 11.92 2.55 -4.01
CA PHE A 192 10.60 3.05 -3.62
C PHE A 192 9.90 2.04 -2.70
N TYR A 193 9.72 0.78 -3.13
CA TYR A 193 9.06 -0.23 -2.31
C TYR A 193 9.76 -0.50 -0.98
N LYS A 194 11.10 -0.53 -0.97
CA LYS A 194 11.85 -0.68 0.28
C LYS A 194 11.59 0.46 1.27
N LEU A 195 11.41 1.68 0.78
CA LEU A 195 11.19 2.86 1.61
C LEU A 195 9.76 2.95 2.13
N VAL A 196 8.76 2.57 1.31
CA VAL A 196 7.36 2.88 1.62
C VAL A 196 6.60 1.72 2.25
N THR A 197 6.85 0.45 1.85
CA THR A 197 5.98 -0.68 2.21
C THR A 197 5.82 -0.85 3.73
N VAL A 198 6.93 -0.89 4.46
CA VAL A 198 6.89 -1.09 5.93
C VAL A 198 6.29 0.13 6.62
N ARG A 199 6.65 1.34 6.18
CA ARG A 199 6.19 2.59 6.79
C ARG A 199 4.68 2.80 6.58
N LEU A 200 4.18 2.58 5.36
CA LEU A 200 2.74 2.64 5.07
C LEU A 200 1.95 1.64 5.92
N GLY A 201 2.46 0.39 6.02
CA GLY A 201 1.85 -0.63 6.87
C GLY A 201 1.78 -0.24 8.34
N ARG A 202 2.86 0.35 8.88
CA ARG A 202 2.91 0.86 10.26
C ARG A 202 1.95 2.01 10.51
N LEU A 203 1.77 2.87 9.54
CA LEU A 203 0.87 4.02 9.62
C LEU A 203 -0.59 3.67 9.32
N GLY A 204 -0.90 2.42 8.94
CA GLY A 204 -2.24 2.03 8.51
C GLY A 204 -2.70 2.76 7.25
N ILE A 205 -1.78 3.06 6.34
CA ILE A 205 -2.07 3.68 5.05
C ILE A 205 -2.10 2.58 3.98
N PRO A 206 -3.27 2.09 3.57
CA PRO A 206 -3.39 1.09 2.54
C PRO A 206 -3.05 1.66 1.17
N ALA A 207 -2.46 0.84 0.31
CA ALA A 207 -2.12 1.25 -1.04
C ALA A 207 -2.52 0.18 -2.08
N TYR A 208 -3.06 0.64 -3.21
CA TYR A 208 -3.38 -0.19 -4.37
C TYR A 208 -2.60 0.30 -5.59
N ILE A 209 -1.90 -0.63 -6.25
CA ILE A 209 -1.04 -0.31 -7.38
C ILE A 209 -1.40 -1.20 -8.56
N THR A 210 -1.55 -0.61 -9.74
CA THR A 210 -1.69 -1.37 -10.98
C THR A 210 -0.35 -1.49 -11.71
N ASN A 211 -0.14 -2.62 -12.37
CA ASN A 211 1.02 -2.88 -13.22
C ASN A 211 0.65 -3.67 -14.47
N HIS A 212 1.31 -3.38 -15.56
CA HIS A 212 1.15 -4.06 -16.85
C HIS A 212 2.24 -5.08 -17.09
#